data_ffd27b177785799f02ffa1375ee6feb7
#
_entry.id   ffd27b177785799f02ffa1375ee6feb7
#
_cell.length_a   1.000
_cell.length_b   1.000
_cell.length_c   1.000
_cell.angle_alpha   90.00
_cell.angle_beta   90.00
_cell.angle_gamma   90.00
#
_symmetry.space_group_name_H-M   'P 1'
#
loop_
_entity.id
_entity.type
_entity.pdbx_description
1 polymer ?
#
loop_
_entity_poly.entity_id
_entity_poly.type
_entity_poly.pdbx_seq_one_letter_code
_entity_poly.pdbx_strand_id
1 'polypeptide(L)'
;RYDHPGDAIYAPLLLKQLSDRKPADCVVTTDVGQHQMWAAQHIAHTRPENFITSSGLGTMGFGLPAAVGAQVARPNDTVVCISGDGSFMMNVQELGTVKRKQLPLKIVLLDNQRLGMVRQWQQLFFQERYSETTLTDNPDFLMLASAFGIPGQHITRKDQVEAALDTMLNSEGPYLLHVSIDELENVWPLVPPGASNSEMLEKLS
;
A
#
# COMPACT_ATOMS: atom_id res chain seq x y z
N ARG A 1 -11.08 15.29 7.67
CA ARG A 1 -10.25 14.07 7.74
C ARG A 1 -9.45 13.82 6.46
N TYR A 2 -10.01 14.17 5.29
CA TYR A 2 -9.36 13.93 3.98
C TYR A 2 -8.95 15.22 3.27
N ASP A 3 -9.08 16.37 3.94
CA ASP A 3 -8.61 17.64 3.41
C ASP A 3 -7.08 17.70 3.56
N HIS A 4 -6.39 17.73 2.43
CA HIS A 4 -4.93 17.79 2.38
C HIS A 4 -4.52 18.89 1.41
N PRO A 5 -3.76 19.90 1.86
CA PRO A 5 -3.35 21.01 1.03
C PRO A 5 -2.39 20.57 -0.09
N GLY A 6 -2.37 21.35 -1.18
CA GLY A 6 -1.47 21.10 -2.30
C GLY A 6 -1.96 20.02 -3.25
N ASP A 7 -1.07 19.60 -4.17
CA ASP A 7 -1.36 18.66 -5.26
C ASP A 7 -0.82 17.24 -4.99
N ALA A 8 -0.09 17.05 -3.89
CA ALA A 8 0.44 15.76 -3.50
C ALA A 8 -0.69 14.75 -3.23
N ILE A 9 -0.42 13.48 -3.48
CA ILE A 9 -1.37 12.41 -3.21
C ILE A 9 -1.36 12.12 -1.71
N TYR A 10 -2.52 12.26 -1.08
CA TYR A 10 -2.73 11.89 0.31
C TYR A 10 -3.17 10.42 0.37
N ALA A 11 -2.29 9.55 0.86
CA ALA A 11 -2.52 8.10 0.88
C ALA A 11 -3.84 7.68 1.55
N PRO A 12 -4.27 8.23 2.69
CA PRO A 12 -5.56 7.93 3.28
C PRO A 12 -6.76 8.21 2.36
N LEU A 13 -6.73 9.32 1.61
CA LEU A 13 -7.80 9.65 0.65
C LEU A 13 -7.81 8.68 -0.54
N LEU A 14 -6.63 8.38 -1.10
CA LEU A 14 -6.51 7.38 -2.18
C LEU A 14 -7.08 6.03 -1.75
N LEU A 15 -6.75 5.56 -0.55
CA LEU A 15 -7.25 4.28 -0.04
C LEU A 15 -8.75 4.31 0.25
N LYS A 16 -9.29 5.46 0.69
CA LYS A 16 -10.75 5.65 0.79
C LYS A 16 -11.42 5.60 -0.58
N GLN A 17 -10.84 6.26 -1.60
CA GLN A 17 -11.35 6.22 -2.97
C GLN A 17 -11.27 4.81 -3.57
N LEU A 18 -10.20 4.06 -3.29
CA LEU A 18 -10.10 2.64 -3.65
C LEU A 18 -11.19 1.82 -2.96
N SER A 19 -11.42 2.05 -1.66
CA SER A 19 -12.47 1.38 -0.89
C SER A 19 -13.86 1.58 -1.49
N ASP A 20 -14.14 2.78 -1.99
CA ASP A 20 -15.44 3.12 -2.57
C ASP A 20 -15.66 2.50 -3.97
N ARG A 21 -14.58 2.21 -4.70
CA ARG A 21 -14.59 1.72 -6.10
C ARG A 21 -14.44 0.20 -6.21
N LYS A 22 -13.73 -0.42 -5.26
CA LYS A 22 -13.49 -1.87 -5.32
C LYS A 22 -14.79 -2.67 -5.19
N PRO A 23 -14.90 -3.87 -5.81
CA PRO A 23 -16.01 -4.78 -5.56
C PRO A 23 -16.18 -5.10 -4.07
N ALA A 24 -17.41 -5.37 -3.63
CA ALA A 24 -17.73 -5.67 -2.23
C ALA A 24 -16.93 -6.88 -1.69
N ASP A 25 -16.79 -7.93 -2.51
CA ASP A 25 -16.05 -9.15 -2.16
C ASP A 25 -14.57 -9.12 -2.51
N CYS A 26 -14.04 -7.93 -2.86
CA CYS A 26 -12.62 -7.75 -3.13
C CYS A 26 -11.76 -8.17 -1.93
N VAL A 27 -10.76 -8.99 -2.19
CA VAL A 27 -9.72 -9.32 -1.20
C VAL A 27 -8.63 -8.26 -1.26
N VAL A 28 -8.29 -7.71 -0.11
CA VAL A 28 -7.18 -6.79 0.06
C VAL A 28 -6.09 -7.47 0.87
N THR A 29 -4.89 -7.55 0.30
CA THR A 29 -3.70 -7.92 1.06
C THR A 29 -2.86 -6.70 1.33
N THR A 30 -2.20 -6.64 2.47
CA THR A 30 -1.26 -5.56 2.74
C THR A 30 0.11 -6.10 3.06
N ASP A 31 1.10 -5.35 2.65
CA ASP A 31 2.43 -5.46 3.22
C ASP A 31 2.50 -4.72 4.57
N VAL A 32 3.68 -4.58 5.16
CA VAL A 32 3.86 -4.02 6.50
C VAL A 32 4.53 -2.66 6.45
N GLY A 33 3.93 -1.68 7.12
CA GLY A 33 4.36 -0.30 7.19
C GLY A 33 3.20 0.68 7.34
N GLN A 34 3.43 1.96 7.03
CA GLN A 34 2.38 2.98 7.08
C GLN A 34 1.17 2.62 6.19
N HIS A 35 1.42 2.08 5.00
CA HIS A 35 0.38 1.64 4.08
C HIS A 35 -0.55 0.57 4.67
N GLN A 36 -0.03 -0.34 5.50
CA GLN A 36 -0.83 -1.32 6.23
C GLN A 36 -1.81 -0.65 7.18
N MET A 37 -1.32 0.31 7.96
CA MET A 37 -2.14 1.02 8.95
C MET A 37 -3.18 1.89 8.26
N TRP A 38 -2.81 2.61 7.21
CA TRP A 38 -3.78 3.39 6.41
C TRP A 38 -4.83 2.48 5.76
N ALA A 39 -4.43 1.31 5.23
CA ALA A 39 -5.39 0.36 4.68
C ALA A 39 -6.39 -0.12 5.74
N ALA A 40 -5.93 -0.47 6.93
CA ALA A 40 -6.78 -0.87 8.04
C ALA A 40 -7.74 0.25 8.51
N GLN A 41 -7.31 1.51 8.42
CA GLN A 41 -8.10 2.67 8.84
C GLN A 41 -9.12 3.16 7.80
N HIS A 42 -8.85 2.94 6.49
CA HIS A 42 -9.57 3.62 5.42
C HIS A 42 -10.25 2.70 4.40
N ILE A 43 -9.97 1.40 4.42
CA ILE A 43 -10.62 0.43 3.53
C ILE A 43 -11.69 -0.33 4.29
N ALA A 44 -12.93 -0.31 3.78
CA ALA A 44 -14.03 -1.09 4.30
C ALA A 44 -14.01 -2.52 3.74
N HIS A 45 -14.29 -3.48 4.58
CA HIS A 45 -14.38 -4.89 4.23
C HIS A 45 -15.76 -5.43 4.61
N THR A 46 -16.35 -6.26 3.75
CA THR A 46 -17.64 -6.92 4.00
C THR A 46 -17.50 -8.16 4.88
N ARG A 47 -16.31 -8.79 4.85
CA ARG A 47 -15.97 -9.99 5.60
C ARG A 47 -14.54 -9.89 6.13
N PRO A 48 -14.26 -10.43 7.34
CA PRO A 48 -12.90 -10.42 7.91
C PRO A 48 -11.86 -11.10 7.02
N GLU A 49 -12.22 -12.20 6.36
CA GLU A 49 -11.34 -12.95 5.46
C GLU A 49 -10.95 -12.21 4.17
N ASN A 50 -11.58 -11.08 3.91
CA ASN A 50 -11.23 -10.22 2.77
C ASN A 50 -10.10 -9.23 3.09
N PHE A 51 -9.57 -9.25 4.31
CA PHE A 51 -8.39 -8.45 4.70
C PHE A 51 -7.29 -9.35 5.21
N ILE A 52 -6.22 -9.51 4.44
CA ILE A 52 -5.10 -10.43 4.73
C ILE A 52 -3.85 -9.60 4.98
N THR A 53 -3.33 -9.68 6.19
CA THR A 53 -2.18 -8.86 6.62
C THR A 53 -1.34 -9.61 7.66
N SER A 54 -0.04 -9.32 7.71
CA SER A 54 0.86 -9.83 8.75
C SER A 54 0.73 -9.00 10.02
N SER A 55 -0.39 -9.16 10.74
CA SER A 55 -0.68 -8.39 11.97
C SER A 55 0.06 -8.90 13.22
N GLY A 56 0.45 -10.16 13.25
CA GLY A 56 1.13 -10.77 14.39
C GLY A 56 2.63 -10.47 14.42
N LEU A 57 3.35 -10.86 13.39
CA LEU A 57 4.81 -10.67 13.31
C LEU A 57 5.23 -9.39 12.60
N GLY A 58 4.35 -8.78 11.79
CA GLY A 58 4.70 -7.58 11.03
C GLY A 58 5.78 -7.83 9.99
N THR A 59 5.64 -8.92 9.22
CA THR A 59 6.65 -9.34 8.24
C THR A 59 6.57 -8.49 6.98
N MET A 60 7.58 -7.66 6.71
CA MET A 60 7.74 -6.99 5.43
C MET A 60 8.01 -8.01 4.33
N GLY A 61 7.45 -7.78 3.12
CA GLY A 61 7.50 -8.74 2.01
C GLY A 61 6.36 -9.77 2.01
N PHE A 62 5.43 -9.70 2.97
CA PHE A 62 4.28 -10.61 3.06
C PHE A 62 3.20 -10.33 2.01
N GLY A 63 2.97 -9.05 1.66
CA GLY A 63 1.78 -8.61 0.94
C GLY A 63 1.64 -9.21 -0.45
N LEU A 64 2.69 -9.18 -1.27
CA LEU A 64 2.66 -9.70 -2.64
C LEU A 64 2.51 -11.23 -2.68
N PRO A 65 3.29 -12.05 -1.95
CA PRO A 65 3.07 -13.50 -1.86
C PRO A 65 1.66 -13.87 -1.36
N ALA A 66 1.15 -13.16 -0.37
CA ALA A 66 -0.21 -13.38 0.14
C ALA A 66 -1.27 -13.08 -0.92
N ALA A 67 -1.08 -12.02 -1.72
CA ALA A 67 -1.96 -11.68 -2.83
C ALA A 67 -1.95 -12.76 -3.92
N VAL A 68 -0.78 -13.31 -4.25
CA VAL A 68 -0.65 -14.45 -5.17
C VAL A 68 -1.46 -15.64 -4.65
N GLY A 69 -1.29 -15.98 -3.36
CA GLY A 69 -2.05 -17.06 -2.73
C GLY A 69 -3.56 -16.82 -2.73
N ALA A 70 -3.99 -15.61 -2.41
CA ALA A 70 -5.41 -15.21 -2.41
C ALA A 70 -6.01 -15.31 -3.82
N GLN A 71 -5.29 -14.84 -4.85
CA GLN A 71 -5.78 -14.88 -6.23
C GLN A 71 -5.87 -16.32 -6.77
N VAL A 72 -4.95 -17.21 -6.37
CA VAL A 72 -5.02 -18.63 -6.71
C VAL A 72 -6.21 -19.31 -6.03
N ALA A 73 -6.47 -18.98 -4.77
CA ALA A 73 -7.57 -19.54 -3.99
C ALA A 73 -8.95 -18.99 -4.43
N ARG A 74 -8.97 -17.76 -4.94
CA ARG A 74 -10.18 -17.03 -5.35
C ARG A 74 -10.02 -16.46 -6.76
N PRO A 75 -10.02 -17.31 -7.80
CA PRO A 75 -9.64 -16.93 -9.16
C PRO A 75 -10.60 -15.93 -9.82
N ASN A 76 -11.84 -15.87 -9.37
CA ASN A 76 -12.88 -15.00 -9.93
C ASN A 76 -13.06 -13.69 -9.15
N ASP A 77 -12.38 -13.55 -8.02
CA ASP A 77 -12.50 -12.35 -7.20
C ASP A 77 -11.39 -11.34 -7.55
N THR A 78 -11.70 -10.08 -7.37
CA THR A 78 -10.69 -9.03 -7.45
C THR A 78 -9.78 -9.12 -6.22
N VAL A 79 -8.48 -9.23 -6.44
CA VAL A 79 -7.47 -9.17 -5.38
C VAL A 79 -6.61 -7.92 -5.57
N VAL A 80 -6.50 -7.11 -4.52
CA VAL A 80 -5.67 -5.91 -4.49
C VAL A 80 -4.59 -6.06 -3.44
N CYS A 81 -3.33 -5.99 -3.86
CA CYS A 81 -2.18 -5.91 -2.97
C CYS A 81 -1.82 -4.44 -2.73
N ILE A 82 -1.77 -4.00 -1.48
CA ILE A 82 -1.30 -2.69 -1.08
C ILE A 82 0.07 -2.86 -0.44
N SER A 83 1.10 -2.32 -1.07
CA SER A 83 2.48 -2.44 -0.60
C SER A 83 3.15 -1.08 -0.53
N GLY A 84 4.15 -0.95 0.33
CA GLY A 84 5.09 0.15 0.31
C GLY A 84 6.34 -0.23 -0.48
N ASP A 85 7.09 0.76 -0.94
CA ASP A 85 8.29 0.61 -1.75
C ASP A 85 9.33 -0.33 -1.13
N GLY A 86 9.69 -0.13 0.13
CA GLY A 86 10.65 -1.00 0.82
C GLY A 86 10.16 -2.44 1.00
N SER A 87 8.89 -2.63 1.33
CA SER A 87 8.32 -3.98 1.50
C SER A 87 8.18 -4.72 0.19
N PHE A 88 7.79 -4.01 -0.87
CA PHE A 88 7.62 -4.59 -2.21
C PHE A 88 8.91 -5.20 -2.74
N MET A 89 10.05 -4.52 -2.51
CA MET A 89 11.35 -4.99 -2.96
C MET A 89 11.81 -6.29 -2.27
N MET A 90 11.25 -6.62 -1.10
CA MET A 90 11.66 -7.84 -0.38
C MET A 90 11.22 -9.14 -1.05
N ASN A 91 10.12 -9.12 -1.81
CA ASN A 91 9.59 -10.29 -2.51
C ASN A 91 9.14 -9.97 -3.95
N VAL A 92 9.77 -8.98 -4.57
CA VAL A 92 9.44 -8.53 -5.94
C VAL A 92 9.54 -9.65 -6.99
N GLN A 93 10.37 -10.68 -6.77
CA GLN A 93 10.50 -11.84 -7.65
C GLN A 93 9.17 -12.62 -7.81
N GLU A 94 8.20 -12.46 -6.91
CA GLU A 94 6.86 -13.07 -7.04
C GLU A 94 6.05 -12.51 -8.21
N LEU A 95 6.45 -11.38 -8.80
CA LEU A 95 5.94 -10.93 -10.09
C LEU A 95 6.14 -11.99 -11.19
N GLY A 96 7.20 -12.81 -11.07
CA GLY A 96 7.41 -13.97 -11.92
C GLY A 96 6.31 -15.03 -11.78
N THR A 97 5.80 -15.24 -10.57
CA THR A 97 4.65 -16.12 -10.32
C THR A 97 3.36 -15.53 -10.88
N VAL A 98 3.12 -14.22 -10.68
CA VAL A 98 1.99 -13.48 -11.25
C VAL A 98 1.96 -13.65 -12.78
N LYS A 99 3.11 -13.42 -13.43
CA LYS A 99 3.26 -13.56 -14.88
C LYS A 99 3.02 -15.00 -15.35
N ARG A 100 3.68 -15.97 -14.72
CA ARG A 100 3.61 -17.39 -15.13
C ARG A 100 2.19 -17.96 -15.01
N LYS A 101 1.46 -17.55 -13.96
CA LYS A 101 0.09 -18.00 -13.70
C LYS A 101 -0.98 -17.09 -14.29
N GLN A 102 -0.58 -16.00 -14.94
CA GLN A 102 -1.50 -15.00 -15.51
C GLN A 102 -2.55 -14.51 -14.50
N LEU A 103 -2.12 -14.27 -13.27
CA LEU A 103 -3.01 -13.83 -12.19
C LEU A 103 -3.45 -12.38 -12.42
N PRO A 104 -4.76 -12.05 -12.42
CA PRO A 104 -5.26 -10.69 -12.66
C PRO A 104 -5.10 -9.76 -11.43
N LEU A 105 -4.00 -9.93 -10.72
CA LEU A 105 -3.69 -9.24 -9.47
C LEU A 105 -3.50 -7.74 -9.69
N LYS A 106 -4.13 -6.92 -8.85
CA LYS A 106 -3.94 -5.47 -8.81
C LYS A 106 -2.96 -5.10 -7.70
N ILE A 107 -1.98 -4.28 -8.00
CA ILE A 107 -0.95 -3.86 -7.06
C ILE A 107 -1.00 -2.34 -6.94
N VAL A 108 -1.25 -1.83 -5.73
CA VAL A 108 -1.09 -0.41 -5.39
C VAL A 108 0.20 -0.27 -4.60
N LEU A 109 1.21 0.32 -5.23
CA LEU A 109 2.51 0.56 -4.63
C LEU A 109 2.58 2.02 -4.14
N LEU A 110 2.53 2.21 -2.83
CA LEU A 110 2.68 3.51 -2.19
C LEU A 110 4.16 3.77 -1.94
N ASP A 111 4.72 4.73 -2.69
CA ASP A 111 6.14 5.07 -2.67
C ASP A 111 6.34 6.44 -2.02
N ASN A 112 6.91 6.42 -0.82
CA ASN A 112 7.35 7.62 -0.11
C ASN A 112 8.89 7.71 -0.01
N GLN A 113 9.61 6.82 -0.69
CA GLN A 113 11.07 6.71 -0.65
C GLN A 113 11.64 6.55 0.77
N ARG A 114 10.88 5.89 1.66
CA ARG A 114 11.23 5.74 3.07
C ARG A 114 10.76 4.41 3.63
N LEU A 115 11.47 3.90 4.61
CA LEU A 115 10.89 2.99 5.60
C LEU A 115 10.02 3.82 6.54
N GLY A 116 8.84 4.23 6.04
CA GLY A 116 8.04 5.32 6.60
C GLY A 116 7.61 5.10 8.05
N MET A 117 7.24 3.87 8.45
CA MET A 117 6.87 3.58 9.84
C MET A 117 8.08 3.68 10.78
N VAL A 118 9.26 3.18 10.36
CA VAL A 118 10.50 3.29 11.15
C VAL A 118 10.87 4.77 11.31
N ARG A 119 10.81 5.55 10.22
CA ARG A 119 11.04 6.99 10.26
C ARG A 119 10.07 7.70 11.22
N GLN A 120 8.77 7.39 11.14
CA GLN A 120 7.76 7.98 12.03
C GLN A 120 8.06 7.68 13.51
N TRP A 121 8.50 6.46 13.82
CA TRP A 121 8.92 6.11 15.19
C TRP A 121 10.16 6.86 15.62
N GLN A 122 11.17 7.00 14.76
CA GLN A 122 12.36 7.79 15.04
C GLN A 122 12.00 9.25 15.30
N GLN A 123 11.04 9.79 14.55
CA GLN A 123 10.52 11.13 14.76
C GLN A 123 9.85 11.30 16.13
N LEU A 124 8.91 10.41 16.44
CA LEU A 124 8.04 10.59 17.60
C LEU A 124 8.71 10.16 18.93
N PHE A 125 9.55 9.13 18.90
CA PHE A 125 10.03 8.47 20.11
C PHE A 125 11.55 8.50 20.28
N PHE A 126 12.30 8.91 19.26
CA PHE A 126 13.78 8.90 19.29
C PHE A 126 14.40 10.26 18.98
N GLN A 127 13.71 11.36 19.30
CA GLN A 127 14.22 12.73 19.16
C GLN A 127 14.71 13.05 17.74
N GLU A 128 13.97 12.59 16.72
CA GLU A 128 14.30 12.79 15.30
C GLU A 128 15.69 12.27 14.88
N ARG A 129 16.21 11.29 15.60
CA ARG A 129 17.48 10.65 15.23
C ARG A 129 17.24 9.64 14.12
N TYR A 130 17.16 10.13 12.88
CA TYR A 130 16.91 9.34 11.70
C TYR A 130 18.15 8.52 11.31
N SER A 131 17.96 7.22 11.04
CA SER A 131 19.00 6.31 10.57
C SER A 131 18.41 5.24 9.68
N GLU A 132 19.05 5.01 8.52
CA GLU A 132 18.78 3.90 7.59
C GLU A 132 17.30 3.77 7.14
N THR A 133 16.60 4.89 6.99
CA THR A 133 15.19 4.89 6.56
C THR A 133 14.96 5.47 5.16
N THR A 134 16.02 5.94 4.50
CA THR A 134 15.96 6.57 3.19
C THR A 134 16.08 5.53 2.09
N LEU A 135 15.18 5.58 1.09
CA LEU A 135 15.10 4.70 -0.07
C LEU A 135 15.04 5.51 -1.38
N THR A 136 15.83 6.60 -1.47
CA THR A 136 15.85 7.46 -2.67
C THR A 136 16.53 6.81 -3.88
N ASP A 137 17.12 5.65 -3.69
CA ASP A 137 17.74 4.79 -4.69
C ASP A 137 16.83 3.65 -5.18
N ASN A 138 15.53 3.76 -4.92
CA ASN A 138 14.54 2.82 -5.44
C ASN A 138 14.65 2.65 -6.96
N PRO A 139 14.41 1.45 -7.51
CA PRO A 139 14.36 1.24 -8.94
C PRO A 139 13.16 1.94 -9.58
N ASP A 140 13.17 2.09 -10.90
CA ASP A 140 11.97 2.40 -11.65
C ASP A 140 10.99 1.21 -11.57
N PHE A 141 9.96 1.34 -10.75
CA PHE A 141 8.99 0.28 -10.50
C PHE A 141 8.14 -0.08 -11.72
N LEU A 142 7.90 0.87 -12.65
CA LEU A 142 7.21 0.56 -13.89
C LEU A 142 8.08 -0.23 -14.85
N MET A 143 9.36 0.12 -14.95
CA MET A 143 10.32 -0.63 -15.74
C MET A 143 10.49 -2.05 -15.17
N LEU A 144 10.53 -2.18 -13.84
CA LEU A 144 10.59 -3.46 -13.14
C LEU A 144 9.35 -4.32 -13.44
N ALA A 145 8.14 -3.77 -13.30
CA ALA A 145 6.90 -4.48 -13.65
C ALA A 145 6.84 -4.88 -15.12
N SER A 146 7.27 -3.97 -16.00
CA SER A 146 7.33 -4.22 -17.46
C SER A 146 8.28 -5.38 -17.80
N ALA A 147 9.39 -5.55 -17.08
CA ALA A 147 10.31 -6.68 -17.28
C ALA A 147 9.60 -8.04 -17.04
N PHE A 148 8.57 -8.08 -16.19
CA PHE A 148 7.70 -9.23 -15.99
C PHE A 148 6.46 -9.22 -16.91
N GLY A 149 6.35 -8.24 -17.82
CA GLY A 149 5.20 -8.08 -18.73
C GLY A 149 3.92 -7.66 -18.00
N ILE A 150 4.04 -6.95 -16.90
CA ILE A 150 2.92 -6.41 -16.11
C ILE A 150 2.77 -4.93 -16.47
N PRO A 151 1.64 -4.51 -17.07
CA PRO A 151 1.38 -3.11 -17.34
C PRO A 151 1.19 -2.32 -16.04
N GLY A 152 1.44 -1.02 -16.12
CA GLY A 152 1.26 -0.16 -14.97
C GLY A 152 1.22 1.31 -15.33
N GLN A 153 0.95 2.13 -14.33
CA GLN A 153 0.92 3.57 -14.41
C GLN A 153 1.56 4.18 -13.16
N HIS A 154 2.30 5.27 -13.34
CA HIS A 154 2.82 6.07 -12.25
C HIS A 154 2.00 7.37 -12.13
N ILE A 155 1.56 7.69 -10.91
CA ILE A 155 0.84 8.93 -10.60
C ILE A 155 1.53 9.67 -9.46
N THR A 156 1.54 11.01 -9.57
CA THR A 156 2.23 11.90 -8.63
C THR A 156 1.33 13.02 -8.10
N ARG A 157 0.12 13.17 -8.66
CA ARG A 157 -0.82 14.24 -8.30
C ARG A 157 -2.21 13.69 -7.98
N LYS A 158 -2.89 14.36 -7.05
CA LYS A 158 -4.22 13.96 -6.55
C LYS A 158 -5.30 13.91 -7.64
N ASP A 159 -5.21 14.76 -8.68
CA ASP A 159 -6.17 14.80 -9.79
C ASP A 159 -6.10 13.57 -10.72
N GLN A 160 -5.03 12.78 -10.63
CA GLN A 160 -4.83 11.55 -11.40
C GLN A 160 -5.44 10.31 -10.73
N VAL A 161 -5.74 10.38 -9.42
CA VAL A 161 -6.05 9.20 -8.59
C VAL A 161 -7.28 8.45 -9.08
N GLU A 162 -8.38 9.15 -9.33
CA GLU A 162 -9.65 8.51 -9.70
C GLU A 162 -9.54 7.74 -11.01
N ALA A 163 -9.03 8.38 -12.05
CA ALA A 163 -8.85 7.74 -13.36
C ALA A 163 -7.87 6.56 -13.31
N ALA A 164 -6.82 6.68 -12.50
CA ALA A 164 -5.82 5.62 -12.33
C ALA A 164 -6.40 4.39 -11.59
N LEU A 165 -7.19 4.60 -10.55
CA LEU A 165 -7.89 3.53 -9.84
C LEU A 165 -8.89 2.82 -10.74
N ASP A 166 -9.66 3.57 -11.53
CA ASP A 166 -10.62 2.99 -12.47
C ASP A 166 -9.89 2.19 -13.56
N THR A 167 -8.79 2.69 -14.10
CA THR A 167 -7.96 1.97 -15.07
C THR A 167 -7.42 0.67 -14.48
N MET A 168 -6.86 0.71 -13.29
CA MET A 168 -6.33 -0.47 -12.61
C MET A 168 -7.42 -1.51 -12.36
N LEU A 169 -8.55 -1.11 -11.75
CA LEU A 169 -9.62 -2.04 -11.38
C LEU A 169 -10.30 -2.68 -12.58
N ASN A 170 -10.39 -1.97 -13.71
CA ASN A 170 -11.00 -2.45 -14.94
C ASN A 170 -10.02 -3.20 -15.87
N SER A 171 -8.74 -3.28 -15.55
CA SER A 171 -7.78 -4.04 -16.35
C SER A 171 -8.09 -5.55 -16.28
N GLU A 172 -8.01 -6.26 -17.40
CA GLU A 172 -8.28 -7.71 -17.43
C GLU A 172 -7.17 -8.54 -16.74
N GLY A 173 -5.92 -8.12 -16.90
CA GLY A 173 -4.74 -8.81 -16.36
C GLY A 173 -4.19 -8.19 -15.09
N PRO A 174 -2.97 -8.58 -14.70
CA PRO A 174 -2.25 -7.93 -13.61
C PRO A 174 -1.99 -6.46 -13.94
N TYR A 175 -1.92 -5.62 -12.91
CA TYR A 175 -1.66 -4.19 -13.09
C TYR A 175 -0.92 -3.62 -11.87
N LEU A 176 0.10 -2.81 -12.12
CA LEU A 176 0.82 -2.06 -11.09
C LEU A 176 0.44 -0.58 -11.15
N LEU A 177 -0.17 -0.06 -10.09
CA LEU A 177 -0.35 1.38 -9.89
C LEU A 177 0.73 1.87 -8.93
N HIS A 178 1.75 2.54 -9.46
CA HIS A 178 2.80 3.20 -8.69
C HIS A 178 2.34 4.60 -8.31
N VAL A 179 2.35 4.89 -7.02
CA VAL A 179 1.82 6.13 -6.45
C VAL A 179 2.91 6.82 -5.62
N SER A 180 3.42 7.94 -6.07
CA SER A 180 4.27 8.79 -5.25
C SER A 180 3.43 9.54 -4.23
N ILE A 181 3.78 9.40 -2.96
CA ILE A 181 3.14 10.09 -1.84
C ILE A 181 4.16 10.94 -1.08
N ASP A 182 3.68 11.81 -0.20
CA ASP A 182 4.55 12.65 0.63
C ASP A 182 5.45 11.78 1.53
N GLU A 183 6.74 12.02 1.48
CA GLU A 183 7.75 11.29 2.27
C GLU A 183 7.65 11.56 3.78
N LEU A 184 7.02 12.66 4.17
CA LEU A 184 6.93 13.11 5.56
C LEU A 184 5.57 12.79 6.20
N GLU A 185 4.59 12.31 5.42
CA GLU A 185 3.27 12.02 5.96
C GLU A 185 3.34 10.86 6.97
N ASN A 186 2.69 11.07 8.10
CA ASN A 186 2.61 10.11 9.19
C ASN A 186 1.22 9.46 9.28
N VAL A 187 1.16 8.28 9.90
CA VAL A 187 -0.11 7.64 10.23
C VAL A 187 -0.72 8.31 11.45
N TRP A 188 -1.95 8.78 11.30
CA TRP A 188 -2.74 9.38 12.38
C TRP A 188 -4.18 8.87 12.36
N PRO A 189 -4.84 8.65 13.52
CA PRO A 189 -4.21 8.59 14.84
C PRO A 189 -3.27 7.39 15.00
N LEU A 190 -2.33 7.47 15.93
CA LEU A 190 -1.39 6.41 16.26
C LEU A 190 -1.50 6.08 17.75
N VAL A 191 -1.68 4.80 18.10
CA VAL A 191 -1.59 4.34 19.48
C VAL A 191 -0.14 3.95 19.77
N PRO A 192 0.54 4.61 20.72
CA PRO A 192 1.91 4.25 21.08
C PRO A 192 1.98 2.82 21.65
N PRO A 193 3.14 2.15 21.54
CA PRO A 193 3.33 0.82 22.14
C PRO A 193 3.03 0.81 23.63
N GLY A 194 2.19 -0.14 24.06
CA GLY A 194 1.81 -0.28 25.48
C GLY A 194 0.75 0.70 25.96
N ALA A 195 0.32 1.65 25.12
CA ALA A 195 -0.75 2.58 25.46
C ALA A 195 -2.14 1.98 25.14
N SER A 196 -3.18 2.55 25.75
CA SER A 196 -4.57 2.23 25.42
C SER A 196 -5.08 3.03 24.24
N ASN A 197 -6.20 2.61 23.63
CA ASN A 197 -6.81 3.36 22.52
C ASN A 197 -7.26 4.77 22.92
N SER A 198 -7.47 5.04 24.21
CA SER A 198 -7.80 6.38 24.72
C SER A 198 -6.58 7.33 24.80
N GLU A 199 -5.38 6.79 24.61
CA GLU A 199 -4.12 7.53 24.65
C GLU A 199 -3.49 7.69 23.26
N MET A 200 -4.34 7.59 22.21
CA MET A 200 -3.86 7.76 20.83
C MET A 200 -3.29 9.17 20.59
N LEU A 201 -2.23 9.22 19.83
CA LEU A 201 -1.66 10.47 19.33
C LEU A 201 -2.41 10.90 18.07
N GLU A 202 -2.75 12.18 18.01
CA GLU A 202 -3.36 12.81 16.84
C GLU A 202 -2.37 13.78 16.17
N LYS A 203 -2.62 14.07 14.89
CA LYS A 203 -1.84 15.10 14.19
C LYS A 203 -2.05 16.43 14.90
N LEU A 204 -0.98 17.04 15.40
CA LEU A 204 -1.04 18.39 15.94
C LEU A 204 -1.40 19.35 14.81
N SER A 205 -2.45 20.13 15.04
CA SER A 205 -2.98 21.16 14.12
C SER A 205 -2.01 22.35 14.00
#